data_cf1729500079a945ff8064f8715476d7
#
_entry.id   cf1729500079a945ff8064f8715476d7
#
_cell.length_a   1.000
_cell.length_b   1.000
_cell.length_c   1.000
_cell.angle_alpha   90.00
_cell.angle_beta   90.00
_cell.angle_gamma   90.00
#
_symmetry.space_group_name_H-M   'P 1'
#
loop_
_entity.id
_entity.type
_entity.pdbx_description
1 polymer ?
#
loop_
_entity_poly.entity_id
_entity_poly.type
_entity_poly.pdbx_seq_one_letter_code
_entity_poly.pdbx_strand_id
1 'polypeptide(L)'
;MKKFTPETFQVNAPMHLKELPTRFELDSDEEKIEKRLKKIRKKLGKLQDTQYAHGKYGVLICLQGMDTSGKDSLIREVFKDFNSRGVVVHSFKVPTERE
;
A
#
# COMPACT_ATOMS: atom_id res chain seq x y z
N MET A 1 -14.93 20.34 0.43
CA MET A 1 -14.43 18.97 0.63
C MET A 1 -13.09 18.81 -0.05
N LYS A 2 -12.04 18.56 0.74
CA LYS A 2 -10.74 18.21 0.16
C LYS A 2 -10.76 16.74 -0.26
N LYS A 3 -10.72 16.51 -1.55
CA LYS A 3 -10.49 15.16 -2.07
C LYS A 3 -8.99 14.93 -2.14
N PHE A 4 -8.52 13.93 -1.44
CA PHE A 4 -7.13 13.49 -1.56
C PHE A 4 -7.00 12.55 -2.75
N THR A 5 -6.02 12.81 -3.58
CA THR A 5 -5.66 11.93 -4.70
C THR A 5 -4.30 11.31 -4.40
N PRO A 6 -3.91 10.24 -5.10
CA PRO A 6 -2.58 9.65 -4.90
C PRO A 6 -1.45 10.66 -5.04
N GLU A 7 -1.59 11.64 -5.90
CA GLU A 7 -0.59 12.68 -6.14
C GLU A 7 -0.36 13.56 -4.93
N THR A 8 -1.36 13.70 -4.05
CA THR A 8 -1.23 14.46 -2.80
C THR A 8 -0.10 13.93 -1.93
N PHE A 9 0.13 12.63 -1.96
CA PHE A 9 1.12 11.96 -1.12
C PHE A 9 2.42 11.66 -1.84
N GLN A 10 2.50 12.02 -3.13
CA GLN A 10 3.69 11.79 -3.92
C GLN A 10 4.75 12.83 -3.62
N VAL A 11 5.98 12.38 -3.41
CA VAL A 11 7.13 13.27 -3.19
C VAL A 11 7.76 13.58 -4.54
N ASN A 12 7.69 14.85 -4.95
CA ASN A 12 8.21 15.32 -6.24
C ASN A 12 9.50 16.13 -6.13
N ALA A 13 9.85 16.58 -4.93
CA ALA A 13 11.01 17.43 -4.67
C ALA A 13 11.51 17.16 -3.25
N PRO A 14 12.78 17.51 -2.95
CA PRO A 14 13.28 17.39 -1.57
C PRO A 14 12.39 18.15 -0.59
N MET A 15 12.07 17.53 0.53
CA MET A 15 11.23 18.10 1.57
C MET A 15 11.75 17.69 2.95
N HIS A 16 11.41 18.51 3.95
CA HIS A 16 11.74 18.19 5.33
C HIS A 16 10.58 17.47 5.99
N LEU A 17 10.86 16.32 6.61
CA LEU A 17 9.83 15.52 7.28
C LEU A 17 9.12 16.28 8.40
N LYS A 18 9.80 17.20 9.05
CA LYS A 18 9.23 18.01 10.13
C LYS A 18 8.09 18.92 9.67
N GLU A 19 8.07 19.28 8.40
CA GLU A 19 7.07 20.15 7.81
C GLU A 19 5.82 19.38 7.36
N LEU A 20 5.88 18.04 7.36
CA LEU A 20 4.77 17.22 6.93
C LEU A 20 3.81 16.93 8.09
N PRO A 21 2.51 16.99 7.84
CA PRO A 21 1.55 16.58 8.87
C PRO A 21 1.66 15.09 9.12
N THR A 22 1.50 14.70 10.39
CA THR A 22 1.54 13.29 10.78
C THR A 22 0.18 12.61 10.68
N ARG A 23 -0.88 13.39 10.45
CA ARG A 23 -2.23 12.88 10.35
C ARG A 23 -3.00 13.61 9.25
N PHE A 24 -3.66 12.84 8.42
CA PHE A 24 -4.59 13.36 7.41
C PHE A 24 -5.99 12.89 7.76
N GLU A 25 -6.94 13.82 7.77
CA GLU A 25 -8.34 13.49 7.89
C GLU A 25 -8.96 13.45 6.51
N LEU A 26 -9.53 12.31 6.16
CA LEU A 26 -10.26 12.15 4.91
C LEU A 26 -11.69 12.63 5.12
N ASP A 27 -12.15 13.43 4.18
CA ASP A 27 -13.47 14.03 4.21
C ASP A 27 -14.52 13.05 3.66
N SER A 28 -14.52 11.83 4.19
CA SER A 28 -15.37 10.75 3.73
C SER A 28 -15.85 9.90 4.90
N ASP A 29 -17.06 9.39 4.78
CA ASP A 29 -17.64 8.46 5.72
C ASP A 29 -16.86 7.12 5.68
N GLU A 30 -16.60 6.56 6.84
CA GLU A 30 -15.86 5.31 7.00
C GLU A 30 -16.50 4.15 6.21
N GLU A 31 -17.82 4.03 6.24
CA GLU A 31 -18.54 3.00 5.49
C GLU A 31 -18.31 3.12 3.97
N LYS A 32 -18.30 4.35 3.46
CA LYS A 32 -18.05 4.59 2.03
C LYS A 32 -16.63 4.22 1.65
N ILE A 33 -15.66 4.53 2.51
CA ILE A 33 -14.26 4.19 2.32
C ILE A 33 -14.11 2.67 2.28
N GLU A 34 -14.72 1.95 3.20
CA GLU A 34 -14.66 0.48 3.25
C GLU A 34 -15.27 -0.17 2.01
N LYS A 35 -16.43 0.32 1.57
CA LYS A 35 -17.05 -0.18 0.34
C LYS A 35 -16.19 0.03 -0.89
N ARG A 36 -15.57 1.21 -0.98
CA ARG A 36 -14.67 1.54 -2.08
C ARG A 36 -13.42 0.67 -2.05
N LEU A 37 -12.85 0.47 -0.87
CA LEU A 37 -11.69 -0.40 -0.68
C LEU A 37 -11.99 -1.83 -1.12
N LYS A 38 -13.17 -2.34 -0.77
CA LYS A 38 -13.61 -3.67 -1.16
C LYS A 38 -13.69 -3.84 -2.68
N LYS A 39 -14.23 -2.83 -3.37
CA LYS A 39 -14.30 -2.82 -4.85
C LYS A 39 -12.91 -2.78 -5.48
N ILE A 40 -12.03 -1.95 -4.94
CA ILE A 40 -10.67 -1.81 -5.43
C ILE A 40 -9.89 -3.11 -5.23
N ARG A 41 -10.05 -3.77 -4.08
CA ARG A 41 -9.41 -5.06 -3.81
C ARG A 41 -9.80 -6.12 -4.84
N LYS A 42 -11.08 -6.18 -5.21
CA LYS A 42 -11.54 -7.12 -6.24
C LYS A 42 -10.89 -6.86 -7.59
N LYS A 43 -10.79 -5.59 -7.98
CA LYS A 43 -10.12 -5.21 -9.22
C LYS A 43 -8.64 -5.55 -9.19
N LEU A 44 -7.98 -5.27 -8.08
CA LEU A 44 -6.56 -5.59 -7.90
C LEU A 44 -6.30 -7.10 -7.97
N GLY A 45 -7.16 -7.89 -7.36
CA GLY A 45 -7.07 -9.34 -7.42
C GLY A 45 -7.16 -9.87 -8.84
N LYS A 46 -8.08 -9.33 -9.63
CA LYS A 46 -8.23 -9.71 -11.04
C LYS A 46 -7.03 -9.29 -11.87
N LEU A 47 -6.50 -8.09 -11.64
CA LEU A 47 -5.32 -7.59 -12.33
C LEU A 47 -4.10 -8.43 -11.99
N GLN A 48 -3.95 -8.81 -10.74
CA GLN A 48 -2.85 -9.66 -10.29
C GLN A 48 -2.90 -11.05 -10.95
N ASP A 49 -4.09 -11.64 -11.03
CA ASP A 49 -4.27 -12.91 -11.75
C ASP A 49 -3.89 -12.80 -13.22
N THR A 50 -4.30 -11.73 -13.88
CA THR A 50 -3.96 -11.45 -15.27
C THR A 50 -2.46 -11.28 -15.46
N GLN A 51 -1.82 -10.53 -14.56
CA GLN A 51 -0.38 -10.33 -14.59
C GLN A 51 0.39 -11.63 -14.37
N TYR A 52 -0.06 -12.44 -13.43
CA TYR A 52 0.56 -13.73 -13.14
C TYR A 52 0.46 -14.67 -14.35
N ALA A 53 -0.70 -14.74 -14.97
CA ALA A 53 -0.91 -15.57 -16.16
C ALA A 53 -0.09 -15.09 -17.37
N HIS A 54 0.11 -13.78 -17.49
CA HIS A 54 0.90 -13.19 -18.57
C HIS A 54 2.39 -13.50 -18.43
N GLY A 55 2.90 -13.50 -17.19
CA GLY A 55 4.25 -13.97 -16.87
C GLY A 55 5.41 -13.10 -17.36
N LYS A 56 5.15 -11.88 -17.83
CA LYS A 56 6.20 -11.00 -18.38
C LYS A 56 6.81 -10.04 -17.39
N TYR A 57 6.03 -9.54 -16.45
CA TYR A 57 6.45 -8.46 -15.56
C TYR A 57 6.22 -8.83 -14.10
N GLY A 58 7.11 -8.38 -13.25
CA GLY A 58 6.93 -8.41 -11.81
C GLY A 58 6.75 -6.99 -11.27
N VAL A 59 5.99 -6.87 -10.21
CA VAL A 59 5.84 -5.60 -9.49
C VAL A 59 6.50 -5.76 -8.12
N LEU A 60 7.43 -4.89 -7.82
CA LEU A 60 8.07 -4.84 -6.50
C LEU A 60 7.52 -3.65 -5.74
N ILE A 61 6.92 -3.93 -4.58
CA ILE A 61 6.38 -2.90 -3.70
C ILE A 61 7.24 -2.89 -2.43
N CYS A 62 7.90 -1.76 -2.18
CA CYS A 62 8.72 -1.57 -0.99
C CYS A 62 7.98 -0.69 0.00
N LEU A 63 7.73 -1.24 1.18
CA LEU A 63 7.09 -0.50 2.27
C LEU A 63 8.13 -0.25 3.36
N GLN A 64 8.26 1.00 3.74
CA GLN A 64 9.18 1.39 4.81
C GLN A 64 8.43 2.24 5.82
N GLY A 65 8.65 1.95 7.09
CA GLY A 65 8.05 2.68 8.18
C GLY A 65 8.53 2.15 9.51
N MET A 66 8.30 2.93 10.55
CA MET A 66 8.63 2.53 11.92
C MET A 66 7.73 1.37 12.36
N ASP A 67 8.14 0.66 13.40
CA ASP A 67 7.29 -0.33 14.05
C ASP A 67 5.96 0.33 14.44
N THR A 68 4.89 -0.43 14.35
CA THR A 68 3.52 0.05 14.63
C THR A 68 3.02 1.14 13.66
N SER A 69 3.72 1.37 12.55
CA SER A 69 3.28 2.35 11.54
C SER A 69 2.11 1.87 10.67
N GLY A 70 1.74 0.59 10.78
CA GLY A 70 0.63 0.03 10.02
C GLY A 70 1.02 -0.73 8.76
N LYS A 71 2.31 -1.05 8.56
CA LYS A 71 2.78 -1.79 7.38
C LYS A 71 2.10 -3.15 7.24
N ASP A 72 2.04 -3.92 8.33
CA ASP A 72 1.44 -5.26 8.31
C ASP A 72 -0.06 -5.19 8.04
N SER A 73 -0.74 -4.22 8.63
CA SER A 73 -2.16 -3.99 8.39
C SER A 73 -2.41 -3.59 6.93
N LEU A 74 -1.55 -2.75 6.38
CA LEU A 74 -1.64 -2.34 4.98
C LEU A 74 -1.53 -3.55 4.04
N ILE A 75 -0.53 -4.39 4.27
CA ILE A 75 -0.33 -5.60 3.46
C ILE A 75 -1.56 -6.50 3.55
N ARG A 76 -2.04 -6.76 4.76
CA ARG A 76 -3.19 -7.62 4.99
C ARG A 76 -4.46 -7.09 4.32
N GLU A 77 -4.72 -5.80 4.43
CA GLU A 77 -5.97 -5.21 3.92
C GLU A 77 -5.95 -4.95 2.41
N VAL A 78 -4.83 -4.54 1.86
CA VAL A 78 -4.74 -4.20 0.44
C VAL A 78 -4.61 -5.46 -0.43
N PHE A 79 -3.82 -6.44 0.01
CA PHE A 79 -3.53 -7.64 -0.77
C PHE A 79 -4.37 -8.85 -0.39
N LYS A 80 -5.46 -8.63 0.32
CA LYS A 80 -6.32 -9.68 0.84
C LYS A 80 -6.90 -10.59 -0.23
N ASP A 81 -7.27 -10.04 -1.38
CA ASP A 81 -7.90 -10.76 -2.48
C ASP A 81 -6.91 -11.25 -3.54
N PHE A 82 -5.61 -11.14 -3.27
CA PHE A 82 -4.59 -11.60 -4.18
C PHE A 82 -4.43 -13.11 -4.15
N ASN A 83 -4.14 -13.69 -5.31
CA ASN A 83 -3.79 -15.09 -5.41
C ASN A 83 -2.39 -15.30 -4.82
N SER A 84 -2.30 -16.12 -3.79
CA SER A 84 -1.06 -16.35 -3.05
C SER A 84 0.07 -16.95 -3.91
N ARG A 85 -0.25 -17.60 -5.02
CA ARG A 85 0.76 -18.15 -5.92
C ARG A 85 1.60 -17.07 -6.59
N GLY A 86 1.03 -15.90 -6.79
CA GLY A 86 1.72 -14.79 -7.46
C GLY A 86 2.28 -13.74 -6.52
N VAL A 87 2.26 -13.97 -5.22
CA VAL A 87 2.68 -12.96 -4.23
C VAL A 87 3.73 -13.56 -3.29
N VAL A 88 4.84 -12.85 -3.14
CA VAL A 88 5.87 -13.20 -2.16
C VAL A 88 6.09 -11.99 -1.26
N VAL A 89 6.05 -12.21 0.04
CA VAL A 89 6.27 -11.15 1.03
C VAL A 89 7.56 -11.43 1.79
N HIS A 90 8.45 -10.44 1.79
CA HIS A 90 9.67 -10.47 2.60
C HIS A 90 9.60 -9.37 3.64
N SER A 91 9.82 -9.73 4.89
CA SER A 91 9.86 -8.80 6.00
C SER A 91 11.29 -8.67 6.50
N PHE A 92 11.83 -7.46 6.46
CA PHE A 92 13.15 -7.15 7.00
C PHE A 92 12.97 -6.48 8.35
N LYS A 93 13.51 -7.10 9.38
CA LYS A 93 13.50 -6.54 10.74
C LYS A 93 14.71 -5.63 10.93
N VAL A 94 15.01 -5.29 12.17
CA VAL A 94 16.19 -4.48 12.48
C VAL A 94 17.43 -5.12 11.86
N PRO A 95 18.25 -4.37 11.09
CA PRO A 95 19.44 -4.91 10.46
C PRO A 95 20.41 -5.51 11.48
N THR A 96 21.00 -6.65 11.14
CA THR A 96 22.07 -7.25 11.93
C THR A 96 23.41 -6.72 11.45
N GLU A 97 24.50 -7.00 12.19
CA GLU A 97 25.84 -6.59 11.81
C GLU A 97 26.30 -7.13 10.45
N ARG A 98 25.65 -8.18 9.96
CA ARG A 98 25.96 -8.79 8.66
C ARG A 98 25.13 -8.24 7.50
N GLU A 99 24.20 -7.40 7.80
CA GLU A 99 23.33 -6.74 6.82
C GLU A 99 23.76 -5.26 6.69
#